data_9667c4ba4491787b90d249dcc25f5e7d
#
_entry.id   9667c4ba4491787b90d249dcc25f5e7d
#
_cell.length_a   1.000
_cell.length_b   1.000
_cell.length_c   1.000
_cell.angle_alpha   90.00
_cell.angle_beta   90.00
_cell.angle_gamma   90.00
#
_symmetry.space_group_name_H-M   'P 1'
#
loop_
_entity.id
_entity.type
_entity.pdbx_description
1 polymer ?
#
loop_
_entity_poly.entity_id
_entity_poly.type
_entity_poly.pdbx_seq_one_letter_code
_entity_poly.pdbx_strand_id
1 'polypeptide(L)'
;MAEFRYRGREIREADILYIRALIERYPKESRRKLSMRICEAWQWRQANGALRDMVCRGMLLMLERAGQITLPPVSYVRHNPLAHRARPEPVLIDQTAIEVPLRKLQPLEFEQVRRTAQEPLFNSLMEEHHYLGYEQPVGEHMKFLVWAEGRPIACLAWSSAPRHLGSRDRYIGWDAAARRSRIRFIAYNTRFLILPWVRVEHLASHILGRMAARISDDWQQMYGHPIYFLETFVDPERFRGTCYRAANWVLMGRTTGRGKQSNSYVPNRSIKEVLGYPLTKRFRELLGGAA
;
A
#
# COMPACT_ATOMS: atom_id res chain seq x y z
N MET A 1 5.58 41.78 4.20
CA MET A 1 6.11 40.65 4.98
C MET A 1 5.29 39.41 4.66
N ALA A 2 5.90 38.26 4.41
CA ALA A 2 5.16 37.06 4.07
C ALA A 2 4.41 36.55 5.33
N GLU A 3 3.09 36.54 5.28
CA GLU A 3 2.27 35.92 6.31
C GLU A 3 2.37 34.40 6.19
N PHE A 4 2.96 33.75 7.19
CA PHE A 4 3.00 32.29 7.25
C PHE A 4 1.76 31.76 7.95
N ARG A 5 1.10 30.78 7.32
CA ARG A 5 -0.04 30.07 7.92
C ARG A 5 0.19 28.57 7.87
N TYR A 6 0.03 27.88 8.99
CA TYR A 6 0.20 26.44 9.05
C TYR A 6 -0.98 25.76 9.77
N ARG A 7 -1.75 24.96 9.04
CA ARG A 7 -2.94 24.24 9.55
C ARG A 7 -3.90 25.11 10.36
N GLY A 8 -4.20 26.29 9.82
CA GLY A 8 -5.15 27.23 10.42
C GLY A 8 -4.55 28.20 11.44
N ARG A 9 -3.29 27.98 11.89
CA ARG A 9 -2.57 28.91 12.77
C ARG A 9 -1.78 29.93 11.96
N GLU A 10 -1.96 31.19 12.23
CA GLU A 10 -1.09 32.27 11.76
C GLU A 10 0.23 32.20 12.52
N ILE A 11 1.33 32.49 11.83
CA ILE A 11 2.67 32.52 12.39
C ILE A 11 3.21 33.92 12.11
N ARG A 12 3.29 34.69 13.15
CA ARG A 12 3.72 36.08 13.13
C ARG A 12 5.24 36.16 13.28
N GLU A 13 5.81 37.30 12.99
CA GLU A 13 7.25 37.55 13.14
C GLU A 13 7.72 37.31 14.59
N ALA A 14 6.92 37.72 15.57
CA ALA A 14 7.19 37.44 16.99
C ALA A 14 7.29 35.94 17.30
N ASP A 15 6.48 35.11 16.64
CA ASP A 15 6.54 33.65 16.77
C ASP A 15 7.85 33.09 16.19
N ILE A 16 8.31 33.62 15.06
CA ILE A 16 9.58 33.23 14.42
C ILE A 16 10.77 33.64 15.30
N LEU A 17 10.77 34.85 15.84
CA LEU A 17 11.79 35.32 16.76
C LEU A 17 11.85 34.47 18.03
N TYR A 18 10.70 34.11 18.60
CA TYR A 18 10.61 33.21 19.73
C TYR A 18 11.23 31.83 19.40
N ILE A 19 10.89 31.27 18.22
CA ILE A 19 11.45 29.96 17.79
C ILE A 19 12.97 30.05 17.61
N ARG A 20 13.49 31.13 17.03
CA ARG A 20 14.95 31.35 16.88
C ARG A 20 15.64 31.39 18.23
N ALA A 21 15.14 32.19 19.17
CA ALA A 21 15.69 32.28 20.52
C ALA A 21 15.63 30.91 21.25
N LEU A 22 14.57 30.15 21.04
CA LEU A 22 14.45 28.80 21.60
C LEU A 22 15.49 27.83 21.01
N ILE A 23 15.75 27.89 19.70
CA ILE A 23 16.79 27.08 19.04
C ILE A 23 18.19 27.46 19.55
N GLU A 24 18.48 28.74 19.67
CA GLU A 24 19.75 29.24 20.22
C GLU A 24 19.97 28.79 21.67
N ARG A 25 18.91 28.81 22.47
CA ARG A 25 18.96 28.37 23.86
C ARG A 25 19.16 26.84 24.00
N TYR A 26 18.69 26.06 23.02
CA TYR A 26 18.74 24.60 23.06
C TYR A 26 19.33 23.99 21.77
N PRO A 27 20.58 24.33 21.40
CA PRO A 27 21.16 23.98 20.11
C PRO A 27 21.38 22.47 19.87
N LYS A 28 21.35 21.68 20.94
CA LYS A 28 21.54 20.21 20.90
C LYS A 28 20.21 19.44 21.03
N GLU A 29 19.09 20.12 21.20
CA GLU A 29 17.81 19.44 21.33
C GLU A 29 17.26 18.99 19.99
N SER A 30 16.60 17.82 20.00
CA SER A 30 15.93 17.32 18.82
C SER A 30 14.72 18.20 18.44
N ARG A 31 14.38 18.23 17.15
CA ARG A 31 13.17 18.91 16.66
C ARG A 31 11.90 18.49 17.44
N ARG A 32 11.84 17.24 17.92
CA ARG A 32 10.72 16.78 18.76
C ARG A 32 10.68 17.51 20.09
N LYS A 33 11.80 17.62 20.79
CA LYS A 33 11.87 18.34 22.07
C LYS A 33 11.54 19.82 21.88
N LEU A 34 12.11 20.46 20.86
CA LEU A 34 11.78 21.85 20.51
C LEU A 34 10.28 22.02 20.23
N SER A 35 9.67 21.12 19.46
CA SER A 35 8.23 21.19 19.17
C SER A 35 7.37 21.02 20.42
N MET A 36 7.76 20.21 21.39
CA MET A 36 7.05 20.06 22.66
C MET A 36 7.10 21.35 23.46
N ARG A 37 8.30 21.99 23.61
CA ARG A 37 8.44 23.28 24.29
C ARG A 37 7.61 24.38 23.66
N ILE A 38 7.60 24.47 22.33
CA ILE A 38 6.77 25.44 21.61
C ILE A 38 5.28 25.19 21.88
N CYS A 39 4.83 23.93 21.82
CA CYS A 39 3.44 23.57 22.09
C CYS A 39 3.04 23.87 23.55
N GLU A 40 3.93 23.69 24.50
CA GLU A 40 3.72 24.06 25.91
C GLU A 40 3.59 25.57 26.09
N ALA A 41 4.56 26.33 25.56
CA ALA A 41 4.54 27.79 25.63
C ALA A 41 3.31 28.41 24.95
N TRP A 42 2.89 27.85 23.83
CA TRP A 42 1.75 28.35 23.07
C TRP A 42 0.43 27.69 23.47
N GLN A 43 0.38 26.83 24.49
CA GLN A 43 -0.80 26.05 24.90
C GLN A 43 -1.44 25.33 23.70
N TRP A 44 -0.61 24.87 22.75
CA TRP A 44 -1.08 24.29 21.53
C TRP A 44 -1.37 22.80 21.70
N ARG A 45 -2.60 22.52 22.08
CA ARG A 45 -3.08 21.18 22.45
C ARG A 45 -4.18 20.67 21.50
N GLN A 46 -4.36 19.37 21.50
CA GLN A 46 -5.49 18.67 20.88
C GLN A 46 -6.69 18.71 21.83
N ALA A 47 -7.88 18.35 21.33
CA ALA A 47 -9.10 18.28 22.15
C ALA A 47 -8.98 17.32 23.35
N ASN A 48 -8.13 16.30 23.25
CA ASN A 48 -7.83 15.34 24.33
C ASN A 48 -6.72 15.82 25.29
N GLY A 49 -6.31 17.07 25.22
CA GLY A 49 -5.27 17.65 26.08
C GLY A 49 -3.82 17.38 25.66
N ALA A 50 -3.58 16.46 24.73
CA ALA A 50 -2.23 16.15 24.27
C ALA A 50 -1.61 17.29 23.44
N LEU A 51 -0.28 17.48 23.53
CA LEU A 51 0.42 18.49 22.73
C LEU A 51 0.31 18.19 21.23
N ARG A 52 0.21 19.21 20.40
CA ARG A 52 0.24 19.10 18.94
C ARG A 52 1.68 19.05 18.38
N ASP A 53 2.57 18.34 19.05
CA ASP A 53 4.01 18.28 18.72
C ASP A 53 4.27 17.80 17.28
N MET A 54 3.50 16.85 16.75
CA MET A 54 3.62 16.42 15.35
C MET A 54 3.26 17.52 14.35
N VAL A 55 2.24 18.31 14.65
CA VAL A 55 1.82 19.45 13.82
C VAL A 55 2.89 20.55 13.88
N CYS A 56 3.40 20.82 15.09
CA CYS A 56 4.45 21.80 15.33
C CYS A 56 5.77 21.41 14.62
N ARG A 57 6.15 20.12 14.62
CA ARG A 57 7.31 19.64 13.85
C ARG A 57 7.19 19.88 12.35
N GLY A 58 5.97 19.75 11.80
CA GLY A 58 5.71 20.09 10.40
C GLY A 58 5.83 21.59 10.12
N MET A 59 5.37 22.44 11.03
CA MET A 59 5.51 23.90 10.98
C MET A 59 6.99 24.30 10.99
N LEU A 60 7.78 23.73 11.91
CA LEU A 60 9.23 24.00 11.98
C LEU A 60 9.95 23.67 10.67
N LEU A 61 9.63 22.54 10.03
CA LEU A 61 10.17 22.21 8.72
C LEU A 61 9.74 23.17 7.61
N MET A 62 8.50 23.66 7.67
CA MET A 62 8.02 24.66 6.71
C MET A 62 8.82 25.96 6.86
N LEU A 63 9.03 26.44 8.07
CA LEU A 63 9.80 27.66 8.36
C LEU A 63 11.27 27.52 7.95
N GLU A 64 11.89 26.34 8.20
CA GLU A 64 13.25 26.06 7.75
C GLU A 64 13.38 26.09 6.23
N ARG A 65 12.43 25.44 5.51
CA ARG A 65 12.38 25.47 4.04
C ARG A 65 12.15 26.88 3.47
N ALA A 66 11.44 27.71 4.22
CA ALA A 66 11.24 29.11 3.90
C ALA A 66 12.43 30.01 4.31
N GLY A 67 13.53 29.46 4.82
CA GLY A 67 14.71 30.20 5.25
C GLY A 67 14.52 31.07 6.50
N GLN A 68 13.42 30.85 7.24
CA GLN A 68 13.10 31.66 8.42
C GLN A 68 13.83 31.21 9.69
N ILE A 69 14.17 29.94 9.78
CA ILE A 69 14.88 29.35 10.92
C ILE A 69 15.91 28.32 10.43
N THR A 70 16.89 28.00 11.26
CA THR A 70 17.83 26.89 11.05
C THR A 70 17.63 25.92 12.19
N LEU A 71 17.16 24.70 11.89
CA LEU A 71 16.96 23.67 12.91
C LEU A 71 18.30 23.02 13.31
N PRO A 72 18.44 22.55 14.56
CA PRO A 72 19.59 21.76 14.96
C PRO A 72 19.76 20.53 14.06
N PRO A 73 21.01 20.09 13.81
CA PRO A 73 21.28 18.92 13.00
C PRO A 73 20.65 17.67 13.61
N VAL A 74 20.23 16.75 12.74
CA VAL A 74 19.62 15.49 13.16
C VAL A 74 20.67 14.65 13.89
N SER A 75 20.49 14.43 15.19
CA SER A 75 21.42 13.66 16.03
C SER A 75 21.45 12.16 15.70
N TYR A 76 20.41 11.65 15.07
CA TYR A 76 20.30 10.24 14.68
C TYR A 76 19.37 10.07 13.47
N VAL A 77 19.92 9.58 12.38
CA VAL A 77 19.14 9.10 11.24
C VAL A 77 18.85 7.63 11.47
N ARG A 78 17.59 7.27 11.68
CA ARG A 78 17.21 5.85 11.79
C ARG A 78 17.61 5.14 10.51
N HIS A 79 18.49 4.18 10.64
CA HIS A 79 18.76 3.24 9.56
C HIS A 79 17.44 2.54 9.21
N ASN A 80 16.96 2.74 7.98
CA ASN A 80 15.82 1.99 7.45
C ASN A 80 16.35 0.78 6.69
N PRO A 81 16.34 -0.42 7.28
CA PRO A 81 16.87 -1.62 6.61
C PRO A 81 16.07 -1.96 5.34
N LEU A 82 14.90 -1.34 5.16
CA LEU A 82 14.07 -1.52 3.97
C LEU A 82 14.43 -0.56 2.82
N ALA A 83 15.19 0.52 3.09
CA ALA A 83 15.58 1.50 2.08
C ALA A 83 16.67 0.97 1.12
N HIS A 84 17.45 -0.02 1.55
CA HIS A 84 18.55 -0.61 0.80
C HIS A 84 18.41 -2.13 0.69
N ARG A 85 17.21 -2.61 0.34
CA ARG A 85 17.03 -4.03 0.07
C ARG A 85 17.84 -4.43 -1.16
N ALA A 86 18.63 -5.50 -1.01
CA ALA A 86 19.20 -6.17 -2.14
C ALA A 86 18.08 -6.61 -3.11
N ARG A 87 18.30 -6.41 -4.40
CA ARG A 87 17.39 -6.96 -5.41
C ARG A 87 17.46 -8.49 -5.34
N PRO A 88 16.34 -9.18 -5.63
CA PRO A 88 16.36 -10.63 -5.79
C PRO A 88 17.38 -11.03 -6.85
N GLU A 89 18.11 -12.11 -6.58
CA GLU A 89 19.03 -12.67 -7.57
C GLU A 89 18.23 -13.30 -8.71
N PRO A 90 18.66 -13.12 -9.98
CA PRO A 90 18.03 -13.76 -11.12
C PRO A 90 18.07 -15.28 -11.01
N VAL A 91 16.94 -15.93 -11.26
CA VAL A 91 16.83 -17.39 -11.32
C VAL A 91 16.58 -17.81 -12.76
N LEU A 92 17.50 -18.60 -13.31
CA LEU A 92 17.37 -19.11 -14.68
C LEU A 92 16.24 -20.14 -14.77
N ILE A 93 15.33 -19.92 -15.69
CA ILE A 93 14.21 -20.83 -15.99
C ILE A 93 14.02 -20.96 -17.50
N ASP A 94 13.31 -21.99 -17.94
CA ASP A 94 12.90 -22.15 -19.34
C ASP A 94 11.86 -21.08 -19.73
N GLN A 95 12.25 -20.22 -20.68
CA GLN A 95 11.40 -19.15 -21.23
C GLN A 95 10.86 -19.48 -22.63
N THR A 96 10.88 -20.74 -23.04
CA THR A 96 10.29 -21.17 -24.30
C THR A 96 8.81 -20.77 -24.33
N ALA A 97 8.36 -20.24 -25.49
CA ALA A 97 7.00 -19.76 -25.64
C ALA A 97 5.95 -20.86 -25.38
N ILE A 98 4.90 -20.48 -24.65
CA ILE A 98 3.71 -21.32 -24.41
C ILE A 98 2.53 -20.63 -25.10
N GLU A 99 2.14 -21.18 -26.25
CA GLU A 99 1.06 -20.65 -27.11
C GLU A 99 0.08 -21.78 -27.44
N VAL A 100 -0.72 -22.16 -26.46
CA VAL A 100 -1.70 -23.26 -26.58
C VAL A 100 -3.07 -22.81 -26.06
N PRO A 101 -4.16 -23.45 -26.50
CA PRO A 101 -5.46 -23.19 -25.88
C PRO A 101 -5.45 -23.53 -24.38
N LEU A 102 -6.15 -22.75 -23.56
CA LEU A 102 -6.22 -22.91 -22.09
C LEU A 102 -6.56 -24.36 -21.67
N ARG A 103 -7.44 -25.03 -22.41
CA ARG A 103 -7.82 -26.43 -22.12
C ARG A 103 -6.65 -27.43 -22.17
N LYS A 104 -5.61 -27.14 -22.97
CA LYS A 104 -4.41 -27.98 -23.06
C LYS A 104 -3.40 -27.70 -21.93
N LEU A 105 -3.52 -26.54 -21.30
CA LEU A 105 -2.64 -26.13 -20.23
C LEU A 105 -3.09 -26.63 -18.84
N GLN A 106 -4.31 -27.15 -18.75
CA GLN A 106 -4.86 -27.65 -17.49
C GLN A 106 -4.42 -29.11 -17.20
N PRO A 107 -4.34 -29.49 -15.89
CA PRO A 107 -4.67 -28.68 -14.72
C PRO A 107 -3.59 -27.66 -14.37
N LEU A 108 -4.01 -26.49 -13.86
CA LEU A 108 -3.09 -25.51 -13.30
C LEU A 108 -2.86 -25.82 -11.81
N GLU A 109 -1.60 -25.79 -11.40
CA GLU A 109 -1.22 -25.96 -10.00
C GLU A 109 -0.93 -24.58 -9.38
N PHE A 110 -1.46 -24.33 -8.18
CA PHE A 110 -1.27 -23.08 -7.44
C PHE A 110 -0.46 -23.37 -6.18
N GLU A 111 0.78 -22.98 -6.17
CA GLU A 111 1.68 -23.17 -5.05
C GLU A 111 1.84 -21.89 -4.23
N GLN A 112 1.56 -21.95 -2.94
CA GLN A 112 1.86 -20.86 -2.02
C GLN A 112 3.35 -20.97 -1.66
N VAL A 113 4.16 -19.99 -2.06
CA VAL A 113 5.63 -20.09 -2.00
C VAL A 113 6.29 -19.21 -0.93
N ARG A 114 5.53 -18.41 -0.17
CA ARG A 114 6.11 -17.61 0.91
C ARG A 114 6.72 -18.53 1.97
N ARG A 115 7.99 -18.30 2.31
CA ARG A 115 8.81 -19.10 3.26
C ARG A 115 9.03 -20.54 2.82
N THR A 116 9.06 -20.78 1.52
CA THR A 116 9.47 -22.06 0.91
C THR A 116 10.74 -21.89 0.09
N ALA A 117 11.30 -22.99 -0.39
CA ALA A 117 12.45 -23.00 -1.30
C ALA A 117 12.16 -22.30 -2.65
N GLN A 118 10.89 -22.16 -3.04
CA GLN A 118 10.46 -21.50 -4.29
C GLN A 118 10.26 -19.98 -4.15
N GLU A 119 10.33 -19.42 -2.95
CA GLU A 119 10.15 -17.96 -2.77
C GLU A 119 11.20 -17.13 -3.53
N PRO A 120 12.49 -17.50 -3.62
CA PRO A 120 13.47 -16.80 -4.44
C PRO A 120 13.09 -16.74 -5.92
N LEU A 121 12.57 -17.83 -6.49
CA LEU A 121 12.07 -17.87 -7.87
C LEU A 121 10.94 -16.84 -8.07
N PHE A 122 9.95 -16.84 -7.20
CA PHE A 122 8.87 -15.85 -7.26
C PHE A 122 9.41 -14.42 -7.21
N ASN A 123 10.34 -14.12 -6.30
CA ASN A 123 10.91 -12.80 -6.13
C ASN A 123 11.70 -12.36 -7.37
N SER A 124 12.48 -13.25 -7.98
CA SER A 124 13.22 -13.03 -9.22
C SER A 124 12.27 -12.71 -10.38
N LEU A 125 11.26 -13.55 -10.61
CA LEU A 125 10.29 -13.36 -11.70
C LEU A 125 9.53 -12.02 -11.56
N MET A 126 9.17 -11.64 -10.32
CA MET A 126 8.54 -10.35 -10.06
C MET A 126 9.48 -9.18 -10.31
N GLU A 127 10.75 -9.28 -9.93
CA GLU A 127 11.72 -8.19 -10.15
C GLU A 127 12.00 -8.00 -11.64
N GLU A 128 12.14 -9.08 -12.38
CA GLU A 128 12.56 -9.03 -13.79
C GLU A 128 11.41 -8.68 -14.74
N HIS A 129 10.20 -9.17 -14.47
CA HIS A 129 9.12 -9.15 -15.47
C HIS A 129 7.90 -8.31 -15.07
N HIS A 130 7.76 -7.90 -13.81
CA HIS A 130 6.66 -7.04 -13.41
C HIS A 130 7.06 -5.56 -13.46
N TYR A 131 6.24 -4.71 -14.08
CA TYR A 131 6.54 -3.28 -14.28
C TYR A 131 6.82 -2.46 -13.00
N LEU A 132 6.41 -2.94 -11.82
CA LEU A 132 6.71 -2.34 -10.51
C LEU A 132 7.88 -3.05 -9.81
N GLY A 133 8.44 -4.09 -10.40
CA GLY A 133 9.44 -4.92 -9.77
C GLY A 133 8.94 -5.62 -8.49
N TYR A 134 9.87 -6.22 -7.79
CA TYR A 134 9.62 -6.87 -6.51
C TYR A 134 9.67 -5.88 -5.35
N GLU A 135 8.70 -5.98 -4.47
CA GLU A 135 8.69 -5.30 -3.18
C GLU A 135 8.19 -6.26 -2.11
N GLN A 136 8.96 -6.40 -1.02
CA GLN A 136 8.55 -7.25 0.09
C GLN A 136 7.36 -6.63 0.81
N PRO A 137 6.20 -7.28 0.84
CA PRO A 137 5.06 -6.79 1.60
C PRO A 137 5.33 -6.77 3.10
N VAL A 138 4.69 -5.84 3.80
CA VAL A 138 4.70 -5.75 5.27
C VAL A 138 3.37 -6.27 5.80
N GLY A 139 3.41 -7.05 6.88
CA GLY A 139 2.23 -7.67 7.47
C GLY A 139 1.83 -9.00 6.80
N GLU A 140 0.56 -9.33 6.91
CA GLU A 140 0.01 -10.55 6.30
C GLU A 140 0.06 -10.46 4.78
N HIS A 141 0.65 -11.46 4.15
CA HIS A 141 0.78 -11.53 2.69
C HIS A 141 1.06 -12.95 2.23
N MET A 142 0.66 -13.24 1.00
CA MET A 142 0.88 -14.52 0.35
C MET A 142 1.48 -14.31 -1.05
N LYS A 143 2.27 -15.26 -1.49
CA LYS A 143 2.91 -15.32 -2.80
C LYS A 143 2.55 -16.65 -3.45
N PHE A 144 2.06 -16.60 -4.68
CA PHE A 144 1.70 -17.80 -5.42
C PHE A 144 2.46 -17.86 -6.74
N LEU A 145 3.07 -19.01 -7.01
CA LEU A 145 3.42 -19.43 -8.34
C LEU A 145 2.29 -20.28 -8.91
N VAL A 146 1.97 -20.04 -10.17
CA VAL A 146 1.06 -20.89 -10.94
C VAL A 146 1.88 -21.69 -11.94
N TRP A 147 1.69 -22.99 -11.90
CA TRP A 147 2.44 -23.94 -12.71
C TRP A 147 1.51 -24.62 -13.72
N ALA A 148 2.09 -24.98 -14.86
CA ALA A 148 1.52 -25.87 -15.84
C ALA A 148 2.63 -26.75 -16.41
N GLU A 149 2.42 -28.04 -16.43
CA GLU A 149 3.40 -29.01 -16.96
C GLU A 149 4.82 -28.83 -16.36
N GLY A 150 4.91 -28.55 -15.04
CA GLY A 150 6.16 -28.33 -14.33
C GLY A 150 6.86 -27.00 -14.61
N ARG A 151 6.25 -26.09 -15.38
CA ARG A 151 6.79 -24.77 -15.71
C ARG A 151 6.00 -23.67 -15.02
N PRO A 152 6.65 -22.63 -14.46
CA PRO A 152 5.93 -21.48 -13.93
C PRO A 152 5.34 -20.68 -15.10
N ILE A 153 4.07 -20.29 -14.97
CA ILE A 153 3.33 -19.52 -15.99
C ILE A 153 2.82 -18.18 -15.50
N ALA A 154 2.64 -18.03 -14.19
CA ALA A 154 2.16 -16.79 -13.60
C ALA A 154 2.60 -16.63 -12.14
N CYS A 155 2.59 -15.39 -11.67
CA CYS A 155 2.87 -15.03 -10.28
C CYS A 155 1.77 -14.11 -9.74
N LEU A 156 1.31 -14.35 -8.50
CA LEU A 156 0.36 -13.49 -7.79
C LEU A 156 0.87 -13.16 -6.39
N ALA A 157 0.79 -11.89 -6.02
CA ALA A 157 1.04 -11.45 -4.65
C ALA A 157 -0.23 -10.85 -4.05
N TRP A 158 -0.51 -11.24 -2.82
CA TRP A 158 -1.62 -10.77 -2.01
C TRP A 158 -1.11 -10.20 -0.69
N SER A 159 -1.71 -9.15 -0.18
CA SER A 159 -1.38 -8.59 1.13
C SER A 159 -2.60 -8.03 1.83
N SER A 160 -2.42 -7.63 3.09
CA SER A 160 -3.43 -6.87 3.82
C SER A 160 -3.82 -5.61 3.05
N ALA A 161 -5.11 -5.29 3.08
CA ALA A 161 -5.66 -4.12 2.42
C ALA A 161 -5.14 -2.79 3.00
N PRO A 162 -4.97 -1.73 2.19
CA PRO A 162 -4.62 -0.41 2.68
C PRO A 162 -5.70 0.12 3.63
N ARG A 163 -5.26 0.69 4.76
CA ARG A 163 -6.14 1.11 5.85
C ARG A 163 -7.22 2.12 5.43
N HIS A 164 -6.91 3.02 4.53
CA HIS A 164 -7.81 4.09 4.08
C HIS A 164 -7.97 4.06 2.56
N LEU A 165 -9.18 3.76 2.11
CA LEU A 165 -9.55 3.73 0.69
C LEU A 165 -11.01 4.14 0.54
N GLY A 166 -11.25 5.42 0.28
CA GLY A 166 -12.60 6.01 0.29
C GLY A 166 -13.59 5.38 -0.69
N SER A 167 -13.14 4.93 -1.88
CA SER A 167 -13.99 4.24 -2.86
C SER A 167 -14.49 2.89 -2.34
N ARG A 168 -13.60 2.07 -1.77
CA ARG A 168 -13.97 0.82 -1.11
C ARG A 168 -14.88 1.05 0.09
N ASP A 169 -14.52 2.01 0.95
CA ASP A 169 -15.26 2.28 2.18
C ASP A 169 -16.72 2.67 1.87
N ARG A 170 -16.94 3.49 0.83
CA ARG A 170 -18.29 3.79 0.33
C ARG A 170 -19.00 2.59 -0.30
N TYR A 171 -18.27 1.76 -1.05
CA TYR A 171 -18.84 0.58 -1.71
C TYR A 171 -19.32 -0.47 -0.68
N ILE A 172 -18.55 -0.69 0.39
CA ILE A 172 -18.92 -1.60 1.48
C ILE A 172 -20.03 -0.98 2.35
N GLY A 173 -20.01 0.35 2.58
CA GLY A 173 -20.96 1.06 3.40
C GLY A 173 -20.65 1.03 4.89
N TRP A 174 -19.41 0.74 5.28
CA TRP A 174 -19.01 0.67 6.68
C TRP A 174 -18.53 2.01 7.25
N ASP A 175 -18.60 2.14 8.57
CA ASP A 175 -18.08 3.27 9.30
C ASP A 175 -16.58 3.11 9.66
N ALA A 176 -16.03 4.10 10.35
CA ALA A 176 -14.64 4.08 10.76
C ALA A 176 -14.33 3.02 11.84
N ALA A 177 -15.30 2.63 12.67
CA ALA A 177 -15.13 1.62 13.72
C ALA A 177 -15.15 0.22 13.11
N ALA A 178 -16.13 -0.09 12.26
CA ALA A 178 -16.22 -1.32 11.50
C ALA A 178 -14.95 -1.53 10.64
N ARG A 179 -14.51 -0.48 9.91
CA ARG A 179 -13.26 -0.54 9.15
C ARG A 179 -12.06 -0.91 10.01
N ARG A 180 -11.87 -0.29 11.17
CA ARG A 180 -10.72 -0.58 12.04
C ARG A 180 -10.69 -2.04 12.52
N SER A 181 -11.86 -2.60 12.85
CA SER A 181 -11.97 -3.97 13.35
C SER A 181 -11.98 -5.03 12.26
N ARG A 182 -12.48 -4.70 11.04
CA ARG A 182 -12.78 -5.67 9.99
C ARG A 182 -11.88 -5.58 8.75
N ILE A 183 -10.99 -4.58 8.63
CA ILE A 183 -10.09 -4.40 7.47
C ILE A 183 -9.21 -5.63 7.21
N ARG A 184 -8.89 -6.43 8.22
CA ARG A 184 -8.11 -7.66 8.11
C ARG A 184 -8.78 -8.73 7.26
N PHE A 185 -10.10 -8.68 7.08
CA PHE A 185 -10.88 -9.63 6.27
C PHE A 185 -10.93 -9.24 4.78
N ILE A 186 -10.10 -8.29 4.36
CA ILE A 186 -9.93 -7.87 2.97
C ILE A 186 -8.51 -8.17 2.53
N ALA A 187 -8.34 -8.89 1.41
CA ALA A 187 -7.04 -9.09 0.79
C ALA A 187 -6.89 -8.22 -0.46
N TYR A 188 -5.70 -7.65 -0.59
CA TYR A 188 -5.32 -6.80 -1.72
C TYR A 188 -4.39 -7.56 -2.66
N ASN A 189 -4.80 -7.73 -3.92
CA ASN A 189 -3.93 -8.24 -4.98
C ASN A 189 -2.94 -7.15 -5.39
N THR A 190 -1.72 -7.25 -4.85
CA THR A 190 -0.68 -6.24 -5.02
C THR A 190 0.05 -6.36 -6.33
N ARG A 191 0.20 -7.58 -6.83
CA ARG A 191 0.88 -7.92 -8.08
C ARG A 191 0.17 -9.09 -8.75
N PHE A 192 0.05 -9.00 -10.06
CA PHE A 192 -0.37 -10.10 -10.91
C PHE A 192 0.43 -10.05 -12.20
N LEU A 193 1.11 -11.13 -12.51
CA LEU A 193 1.99 -11.28 -13.66
C LEU A 193 1.68 -12.59 -14.37
N ILE A 194 1.31 -12.53 -15.64
CA ILE A 194 1.46 -13.65 -16.57
C ILE A 194 2.85 -13.49 -17.16
N LEU A 195 3.65 -14.56 -17.17
CA LEU A 195 5.03 -14.50 -17.65
C LEU A 195 5.08 -14.15 -19.14
N PRO A 196 6.05 -13.35 -19.61
CA PRO A 196 6.04 -12.78 -20.96
C PRO A 196 6.00 -13.78 -22.13
N TRP A 197 6.50 -14.98 -21.89
CA TRP A 197 6.50 -16.08 -22.88
C TRP A 197 5.21 -16.92 -22.86
N VAL A 198 4.25 -16.59 -22.00
CA VAL A 198 2.98 -17.30 -21.88
C VAL A 198 1.88 -16.46 -22.57
N ARG A 199 1.45 -16.94 -23.74
CA ARG A 199 0.42 -16.29 -24.56
C ARG A 199 -0.78 -17.20 -24.73
N VAL A 200 -1.57 -17.29 -23.66
CA VAL A 200 -2.73 -18.18 -23.58
C VAL A 200 -3.97 -17.33 -23.34
N GLU A 201 -4.91 -17.36 -24.26
CA GLU A 201 -6.17 -16.61 -24.16
C GLU A 201 -6.94 -17.00 -22.90
N HIS A 202 -7.59 -16.02 -22.27
CA HIS A 202 -8.39 -16.18 -21.04
C HIS A 202 -7.63 -16.68 -19.79
N LEU A 203 -6.34 -16.98 -19.89
CA LEU A 203 -5.55 -17.51 -18.77
C LEU A 203 -5.62 -16.61 -17.54
N ALA A 204 -5.43 -15.30 -17.72
CA ALA A 204 -5.39 -14.35 -16.60
C ALA A 204 -6.72 -14.32 -15.82
N SER A 205 -7.87 -14.25 -16.50
CA SER A 205 -9.19 -14.27 -15.85
C SER A 205 -9.49 -15.64 -15.21
N HIS A 206 -9.06 -16.73 -15.83
CA HIS A 206 -9.18 -18.07 -15.25
C HIS A 206 -8.38 -18.20 -13.95
N ILE A 207 -7.12 -17.75 -13.93
CA ILE A 207 -6.29 -17.75 -12.73
C ILE A 207 -6.94 -16.90 -11.62
N LEU A 208 -7.45 -15.70 -11.93
CA LEU A 208 -8.12 -14.85 -10.94
C LEU A 208 -9.37 -15.52 -10.35
N GLY A 209 -10.17 -16.18 -11.17
CA GLY A 209 -11.33 -16.95 -10.72
C GLY A 209 -10.95 -18.11 -9.79
N ARG A 210 -9.91 -18.87 -10.14
CA ARG A 210 -9.37 -19.96 -9.31
C ARG A 210 -8.80 -19.44 -8.00
N MET A 211 -8.10 -18.30 -8.02
CA MET A 211 -7.60 -17.66 -6.79
C MET A 211 -8.74 -17.17 -5.90
N ALA A 212 -9.78 -16.56 -6.46
CA ALA A 212 -10.95 -16.14 -5.68
C ALA A 212 -11.65 -17.31 -4.97
N ALA A 213 -11.62 -18.50 -5.55
CA ALA A 213 -12.22 -19.69 -4.95
C ALA A 213 -11.43 -20.28 -3.77
N ARG A 214 -10.12 -19.95 -3.63
CA ARG A 214 -9.25 -20.59 -2.63
C ARG A 214 -8.61 -19.64 -1.63
N ILE A 215 -8.44 -18.37 -1.96
CA ILE A 215 -7.63 -17.43 -1.18
C ILE A 215 -8.10 -17.28 0.27
N SER A 216 -9.40 -17.38 0.53
CA SER A 216 -9.95 -17.30 1.90
C SER A 216 -9.51 -18.48 2.76
N ASP A 217 -9.54 -19.69 2.22
CA ASP A 217 -9.13 -20.90 2.92
C ASP A 217 -7.62 -20.92 3.15
N ASP A 218 -6.83 -20.55 2.14
CA ASP A 218 -5.39 -20.42 2.26
C ASP A 218 -5.01 -19.37 3.34
N TRP A 219 -5.76 -18.26 3.40
CA TRP A 219 -5.55 -17.20 4.39
C TRP A 219 -5.95 -17.67 5.80
N GLN A 220 -7.08 -18.40 5.91
CA GLN A 220 -7.53 -19.01 7.16
C GLN A 220 -6.49 -19.99 7.71
N GLN A 221 -5.88 -20.81 6.86
CA GLN A 221 -4.83 -21.76 7.24
C GLN A 221 -3.56 -21.03 7.71
N MET A 222 -3.16 -19.95 7.05
CA MET A 222 -1.91 -19.26 7.35
C MET A 222 -2.01 -18.27 8.50
N TYR A 223 -3.14 -17.55 8.63
CA TYR A 223 -3.30 -16.41 9.54
C TYR A 223 -4.44 -16.56 10.56
N GLY A 224 -5.20 -17.65 10.49
CA GLY A 224 -6.25 -17.96 11.46
C GLY A 224 -7.54 -17.14 11.28
N HIS A 225 -7.74 -16.49 10.13
CA HIS A 225 -8.98 -15.78 9.81
C HIS A 225 -9.29 -15.82 8.31
N PRO A 226 -10.59 -15.79 7.92
CA PRO A 226 -10.99 -15.79 6.51
C PRO A 226 -10.80 -14.43 5.84
N ILE A 227 -10.96 -14.42 4.50
CA ILE A 227 -11.13 -13.23 3.69
C ILE A 227 -12.55 -13.21 3.13
N TYR A 228 -13.22 -12.06 3.18
CA TYR A 228 -14.57 -11.87 2.66
C TYR A 228 -14.64 -11.02 1.40
N PHE A 229 -13.58 -10.26 1.14
CA PHE A 229 -13.54 -9.34 0.02
C PHE A 229 -12.13 -9.20 -0.53
N LEU A 230 -12.01 -9.11 -1.86
CA LEU A 230 -10.74 -8.86 -2.55
C LEU A 230 -10.75 -7.47 -3.17
N GLU A 231 -9.60 -6.82 -3.22
CA GLU A 231 -9.42 -5.56 -3.93
C GLU A 231 -8.12 -5.51 -4.74
N THR A 232 -8.09 -4.67 -5.77
CA THR A 232 -6.89 -4.38 -6.55
C THR A 232 -6.93 -2.97 -7.11
N PHE A 233 -5.76 -2.47 -7.55
CA PHE A 233 -5.61 -1.18 -8.22
C PHE A 233 -5.07 -1.38 -9.63
N VAL A 234 -5.81 -0.92 -10.62
CA VAL A 234 -5.40 -0.93 -12.02
C VAL A 234 -5.04 0.48 -12.45
N ASP A 235 -3.85 0.63 -13.03
CA ASP A 235 -3.41 1.88 -13.62
C ASP A 235 -3.96 1.99 -15.05
N PRO A 236 -4.95 2.86 -15.35
CA PRO A 236 -5.60 2.91 -16.66
C PRO A 236 -4.69 3.46 -17.76
N GLU A 237 -3.59 4.14 -17.41
CA GLU A 237 -2.59 4.59 -18.38
C GLU A 237 -1.77 3.43 -18.96
N ARG A 238 -1.74 2.28 -18.25
CA ARG A 238 -0.97 1.09 -18.63
C ARG A 238 -1.82 -0.11 -18.97
N PHE A 239 -2.94 -0.31 -18.26
CA PHE A 239 -3.73 -1.53 -18.33
C PHE A 239 -5.24 -1.23 -18.37
N ARG A 240 -5.97 -1.95 -19.20
CA ARG A 240 -7.43 -1.86 -19.28
C ARG A 240 -8.15 -2.63 -18.16
N GLY A 241 -7.45 -3.47 -17.39
CA GLY A 241 -8.05 -4.30 -16.34
C GLY A 241 -9.03 -5.36 -16.86
N THR A 242 -8.93 -5.76 -18.12
CA THR A 242 -9.89 -6.68 -18.79
C THR A 242 -9.94 -8.04 -18.11
N CYS A 243 -8.82 -8.58 -17.65
CA CYS A 243 -8.78 -9.86 -16.95
C CYS A 243 -9.56 -9.85 -15.63
N TYR A 244 -9.51 -8.77 -14.87
CA TYR A 244 -10.30 -8.62 -13.65
C TYR A 244 -11.79 -8.50 -13.97
N ARG A 245 -12.17 -7.68 -14.95
CA ARG A 245 -13.57 -7.52 -15.37
C ARG A 245 -14.14 -8.84 -15.91
N ALA A 246 -13.37 -9.59 -16.70
CA ALA A 246 -13.72 -10.92 -17.17
C ALA A 246 -13.82 -11.97 -16.05
N ALA A 247 -13.16 -11.72 -14.92
CA ALA A 247 -13.28 -12.52 -13.69
C ALA A 247 -14.33 -11.94 -12.71
N ASN A 248 -15.28 -11.14 -13.19
CA ASN A 248 -16.41 -10.55 -12.45
C ASN A 248 -16.01 -9.58 -11.31
N TRP A 249 -14.83 -8.98 -11.37
CA TRP A 249 -14.47 -7.89 -10.48
C TRP A 249 -15.22 -6.61 -10.86
N VAL A 250 -15.70 -5.88 -9.87
CA VAL A 250 -16.50 -4.68 -10.05
C VAL A 250 -15.68 -3.42 -9.81
N LEU A 251 -15.93 -2.36 -10.58
CA LEU A 251 -15.33 -1.06 -10.37
C LEU A 251 -15.98 -0.37 -9.16
N MET A 252 -15.22 -0.14 -8.10
CA MET A 252 -15.68 0.57 -6.90
C MET A 252 -15.45 2.09 -6.98
N GLY A 253 -14.58 2.54 -7.88
CA GLY A 253 -14.22 3.94 -8.06
C GLY A 253 -12.74 4.13 -8.40
N ARG A 254 -12.20 5.31 -8.09
CA ARG A 254 -10.82 5.67 -8.39
C ARG A 254 -10.09 6.16 -7.15
N THR A 255 -8.76 6.03 -7.14
CA THR A 255 -7.89 6.62 -6.12
C THR A 255 -7.81 8.13 -6.31
N THR A 256 -7.38 8.84 -5.27
CA THR A 256 -7.20 10.31 -5.34
C THR A 256 -5.86 10.72 -5.97
N GLY A 257 -4.99 9.78 -6.36
CA GLY A 257 -3.65 10.07 -6.84
C GLY A 257 -2.70 10.65 -5.78
N ARG A 258 -3.09 10.68 -4.51
CA ARG A 258 -2.25 11.19 -3.41
C ARG A 258 -1.39 10.08 -2.82
N GLY A 259 -0.07 10.20 -2.96
CA GLY A 259 0.88 9.27 -2.33
C GLY A 259 1.08 9.55 -0.84
N LYS A 260 1.51 8.53 -0.08
CA LYS A 260 1.79 8.63 1.37
C LYS A 260 2.80 9.73 1.75
N GLN A 261 3.64 10.16 0.83
CA GLN A 261 4.70 11.16 1.05
C GLN A 261 4.26 12.59 0.68
N SER A 262 3.05 12.78 0.16
CA SER A 262 2.55 14.11 -0.20
C SER A 262 1.84 14.76 0.98
N ASN A 263 2.38 15.89 1.44
CA ASN A 263 1.72 16.77 2.41
C ASN A 263 0.76 17.77 1.73
N SER A 264 0.67 17.73 0.40
CA SER A 264 -0.21 18.57 -0.40
C SER A 264 -1.50 17.82 -0.78
N TYR A 265 -2.57 18.57 -1.07
CA TYR A 265 -3.80 18.03 -1.62
C TYR A 265 -3.74 17.75 -3.13
N VAL A 266 -2.58 18.01 -3.75
CA VAL A 266 -2.35 17.80 -5.18
C VAL A 266 -1.98 16.33 -5.44
N PRO A 267 -2.58 15.68 -6.45
CA PRO A 267 -2.16 14.34 -6.88
C PRO A 267 -0.69 14.34 -7.30
N ASN A 268 0.07 13.37 -6.81
CA ASN A 268 1.49 13.17 -7.14
C ASN A 268 1.78 11.75 -7.67
N ARG A 269 0.72 10.98 -7.96
CA ARG A 269 0.75 9.65 -8.55
C ARG A 269 -0.39 9.49 -9.54
N SER A 270 -0.30 8.52 -10.46
CA SER A 270 -1.39 8.16 -11.37
C SER A 270 -2.66 7.83 -10.60
N ILE A 271 -3.80 8.25 -11.14
CA ILE A 271 -5.12 7.91 -10.60
C ILE A 271 -5.44 6.49 -11.06
N LYS A 272 -5.61 5.57 -10.11
CA LYS A 272 -5.89 4.17 -10.40
C LYS A 272 -7.36 3.84 -10.23
N GLU A 273 -7.86 2.95 -11.07
CA GLU A 273 -9.15 2.30 -10.86
C GLU A 273 -9.04 1.32 -9.69
N VAL A 274 -10.06 1.32 -8.84
CA VAL A 274 -10.17 0.42 -7.70
C VAL A 274 -11.21 -0.63 -8.03
N LEU A 275 -10.78 -1.86 -8.18
CA LEU A 275 -11.64 -3.00 -8.45
C LEU A 275 -11.79 -3.85 -7.21
N GLY A 276 -12.97 -4.42 -7.00
CA GLY A 276 -13.27 -5.29 -5.87
C GLY A 276 -14.01 -6.55 -6.29
N TYR A 277 -13.85 -7.61 -5.51
CA TYR A 277 -14.53 -8.88 -5.70
C TYR A 277 -15.03 -9.43 -4.37
N PRO A 278 -16.36 -9.53 -4.15
CA PRO A 278 -16.91 -10.14 -2.96
C PRO A 278 -16.76 -11.67 -3.02
N LEU A 279 -16.15 -12.28 -2.01
CA LEU A 279 -16.04 -13.74 -1.89
C LEU A 279 -17.34 -14.39 -1.37
N THR A 280 -18.23 -13.58 -0.80
CA THR A 280 -19.56 -14.01 -0.33
C THR A 280 -20.59 -12.93 -0.57
N LYS A 281 -21.83 -13.31 -0.83
CA LYS A 281 -22.95 -12.37 -0.98
C LYS A 281 -23.20 -11.54 0.29
N ARG A 282 -22.87 -12.09 1.46
CA ARG A 282 -23.01 -11.45 2.79
C ARG A 282 -21.83 -10.56 3.19
N PHE A 283 -20.93 -10.22 2.27
CA PHE A 283 -19.70 -9.50 2.61
C PHE A 283 -19.94 -8.17 3.33
N ARG A 284 -21.01 -7.42 3.00
CA ARG A 284 -21.35 -6.16 3.68
C ARG A 284 -21.70 -6.38 5.13
N GLU A 285 -22.56 -7.34 5.41
CA GLU A 285 -22.93 -7.73 6.78
C GLU A 285 -21.69 -8.16 7.58
N LEU A 286 -20.87 -9.06 7.02
CA LEU A 286 -19.67 -9.59 7.66
C LEU A 286 -18.60 -8.52 7.91
N LEU A 287 -18.51 -7.51 7.04
CA LEU A 287 -17.61 -6.38 7.19
C LEU A 287 -18.21 -5.23 8.03
N GLY A 288 -19.47 -5.34 8.48
CA GLY A 288 -20.14 -4.31 9.28
C GLY A 288 -20.56 -3.11 8.46
N GLY A 289 -20.83 -3.29 7.17
CA GLY A 289 -21.50 -2.31 6.32
C GLY A 289 -23.01 -2.31 6.56
N ALA A 290 -23.68 -1.22 6.14
CA ALA A 290 -25.13 -1.21 6.11
C ALA A 290 -25.65 -2.24 5.09
N ALA A 291 -26.72 -2.94 5.45
CA ALA A 291 -27.42 -3.88 4.57
C ALA A 291 -28.11 -3.15 3.43
#